data_7e5c940b0dceef7470a282159936ed4a
#
_entry.id   7e5c940b0dceef7470a282159936ed4a
#
_cell.length_a   1.000
_cell.length_b   1.000
_cell.length_c   1.000
_cell.angle_alpha   90.00
_cell.angle_beta   90.00
_cell.angle_gamma   90.00
#
_symmetry.space_group_name_H-M   'P 1'
#
loop_
_entity.id
_entity.type
_entity.pdbx_description
1 polymer ?
#
loop_
_entity_poly.entity_id
_entity_poly.type
_entity_poly.pdbx_seq_one_letter_code
_entity_poly.pdbx_strand_id
1 'polypeptide(L)'
;VNNLFFLNKPIYHHLLHEDFTSSSLSMYKKPEKLFGYRKALKEADNFLESYYGKNNLRDELGHAYTVYTIIQLIRLCGQLTKYNYERIYSFIENFIDNSAVKTNLKFYQPAKGDSKIIPILIKLKLIKFLIYFCNYKATQRYNKK
;
A
#
# COMPACT_ATOMS: atom_id res chain seq x y z
N VAL A 1 -8.20 23.77 -21.78
CA VAL A 1 -7.23 23.10 -22.67
C VAL A 1 -6.19 22.43 -21.77
N ASN A 2 -6.24 21.12 -21.70
CA ASN A 2 -5.29 20.35 -20.91
C ASN A 2 -4.05 20.11 -21.78
N ASN A 3 -3.02 20.92 -21.55
CA ASN A 3 -1.73 20.69 -22.20
C ASN A 3 -0.99 19.61 -21.43
N LEU A 4 -0.85 18.44 -22.02
CA LEU A 4 0.01 17.36 -21.52
C LEU A 4 1.42 17.63 -22.07
N PHE A 5 2.38 17.90 -21.17
CA PHE A 5 3.78 18.08 -21.57
C PHE A 5 4.53 16.78 -21.35
N PHE A 6 5.08 16.20 -22.42
CA PHE A 6 6.01 15.09 -22.34
C PHE A 6 7.44 15.63 -22.26
N LEU A 7 8.15 15.31 -21.16
CA LEU A 7 9.57 15.58 -21.06
C LEU A 7 10.34 14.46 -21.78
N ASN A 8 11.02 14.80 -22.85
CA ASN A 8 11.86 13.86 -23.60
C ASN A 8 13.24 13.65 -22.95
N LYS A 9 13.31 13.77 -21.62
CA LYS A 9 14.51 13.49 -20.81
C LYS A 9 14.13 12.61 -19.65
N PRO A 10 14.93 11.58 -19.33
CA PRO A 10 14.71 10.80 -18.12
C PRO A 10 14.92 11.70 -16.89
N ILE A 11 13.87 11.93 -16.11
CA ILE A 11 13.91 12.70 -14.85
C ILE A 11 14.15 11.82 -13.63
N TYR A 12 14.18 10.50 -13.84
CA TYR A 12 14.39 9.54 -12.77
C TYR A 12 15.31 8.41 -13.24
N HIS A 13 16.43 8.24 -12.53
CA HIS A 13 17.33 7.11 -12.71
C HIS A 13 17.12 6.13 -11.57
N HIS A 14 16.59 4.95 -11.86
CA HIS A 14 16.51 3.85 -10.91
C HIS A 14 17.86 3.10 -10.93
N LEU A 15 18.69 3.34 -9.92
CA LEU A 15 19.90 2.54 -9.71
C LEU A 15 19.47 1.15 -9.24
N LEU A 16 19.52 0.18 -10.15
CA LEU A 16 19.48 -1.22 -9.81
C LEU A 16 20.83 -1.60 -9.25
N HIS A 17 20.94 -1.69 -7.93
CA HIS A 17 22.12 -2.30 -7.32
C HIS A 17 22.12 -3.78 -7.68
N GLU A 18 23.25 -4.30 -8.18
CA GLU A 18 23.44 -5.73 -8.50
C GLU A 18 23.18 -6.63 -7.28
N ASP A 19 23.36 -6.10 -6.08
CA ASP A 19 22.93 -6.70 -4.82
C ASP A 19 21.44 -6.43 -4.56
N PHE A 20 20.58 -7.19 -5.21
CA PHE A 20 19.14 -7.23 -4.92
C PHE A 20 18.80 -7.48 -3.44
N THR A 21 19.78 -7.91 -2.65
CA THR A 21 19.63 -8.30 -1.25
C THR A 21 19.74 -7.14 -0.26
N SER A 22 20.54 -6.10 -0.55
CA SER A 22 20.84 -5.08 0.47
C SER A 22 19.77 -3.98 0.59
N SER A 23 19.23 -3.48 -0.53
CA SER A 23 18.22 -2.42 -0.48
C SER A 23 16.82 -2.94 -0.17
N SER A 24 16.47 -4.12 -0.70
CA SER A 24 15.19 -4.76 -0.39
C SER A 24 15.10 -5.20 1.07
N LEU A 25 16.13 -5.85 1.61
CA LEU A 25 16.18 -6.26 3.02
C LEU A 25 16.10 -5.07 3.99
N SER A 26 16.68 -3.92 3.65
CA SER A 26 16.58 -2.73 4.50
C SER A 26 15.17 -2.12 4.53
N MET A 27 14.42 -2.21 3.44
CA MET A 27 13.01 -1.77 3.41
C MET A 27 12.12 -2.65 4.29
N TYR A 28 12.41 -3.93 4.38
CA TYR A 28 11.61 -4.89 5.14
C TYR A 28 11.90 -4.90 6.64
N LYS A 29 13.07 -4.41 7.04
CA LYS A 29 13.40 -4.22 8.47
C LYS A 29 12.53 -3.15 9.14
N LYS A 30 11.92 -2.24 8.35
CA LYS A 30 11.07 -1.14 8.84
C LYS A 30 9.74 -1.16 8.08
N PRO A 31 8.69 -1.80 8.61
CA PRO A 31 7.38 -1.85 7.96
C PRO A 31 6.85 -0.49 7.52
N GLU A 32 7.18 0.57 8.26
CA GLU A 32 6.77 1.95 7.99
C GLU A 32 7.22 2.45 6.61
N LYS A 33 8.36 1.97 6.11
CA LYS A 33 8.88 2.35 4.79
C LYS A 33 7.99 1.84 3.64
N LEU A 34 7.38 0.67 3.81
CA LEU A 34 6.45 0.12 2.81
C LEU A 34 5.21 1.00 2.62
N PHE A 35 4.89 1.80 3.62
CA PHE A 35 3.70 2.64 3.63
C PHE A 35 3.99 4.12 3.38
N GLY A 36 5.18 4.45 2.87
CA GLY A 36 5.58 5.84 2.52
C GLY A 36 4.66 6.50 1.50
N TYR A 37 4.00 5.72 0.62
CA TYR A 37 3.02 6.22 -0.33
C TYR A 37 1.88 7.03 0.31
N ARG A 38 1.58 6.80 1.60
CA ARG A 38 0.54 7.54 2.33
C ARG A 38 0.84 9.03 2.39
N LYS A 39 2.11 9.36 2.59
CA LYS A 39 2.55 10.77 2.60
C LYS A 39 2.38 11.38 1.21
N ALA A 40 2.82 10.69 0.16
CA ALA A 40 2.69 11.16 -1.21
C ALA A 40 1.23 11.39 -1.62
N LEU A 41 0.32 10.45 -1.29
CA LEU A 41 -1.10 10.62 -1.60
C LEU A 41 -1.75 11.75 -0.78
N LYS A 42 -1.33 11.95 0.47
CA LYS A 42 -1.80 13.08 1.28
C LYS A 42 -1.33 14.42 0.70
N GLU A 43 -0.08 14.51 0.27
CA GLU A 43 0.43 15.73 -0.38
C GLU A 43 -0.28 16.01 -1.71
N ALA A 44 -0.59 14.97 -2.48
CA ALA A 44 -1.39 15.11 -3.71
C ALA A 44 -2.82 15.61 -3.39
N ASP A 45 -3.46 15.10 -2.35
CA ASP A 45 -4.79 15.54 -1.89
C ASP A 45 -4.77 17.02 -1.49
N ASN A 46 -3.80 17.42 -0.66
CA ASN A 46 -3.61 18.80 -0.23
C ASN A 46 -3.34 19.74 -1.42
N PHE A 47 -2.50 19.31 -2.37
CA PHE A 47 -2.19 20.09 -3.55
C PHE A 47 -3.45 20.33 -4.39
N LEU A 48 -4.24 19.29 -4.66
CA LEU A 48 -5.46 19.41 -5.44
C LEU A 48 -6.49 20.33 -4.75
N GLU A 49 -6.64 20.23 -3.42
CA GLU A 49 -7.51 21.13 -2.67
C GLU A 49 -7.02 22.59 -2.74
N SER A 50 -5.73 22.82 -2.57
CA SER A 50 -5.16 24.18 -2.57
C SER A 50 -5.24 24.83 -3.93
N TYR A 51 -5.07 24.08 -5.02
CA TYR A 51 -5.01 24.60 -6.38
C TYR A 51 -6.39 24.77 -7.02
N TYR A 52 -7.31 23.85 -6.79
CA TYR A 52 -8.64 23.84 -7.39
C TYR A 52 -9.77 24.24 -6.42
N GLY A 53 -9.45 24.52 -5.16
CA GLY A 53 -10.44 24.81 -4.11
C GLY A 53 -11.31 23.63 -3.72
N LYS A 54 -11.26 22.53 -4.45
CA LYS A 54 -11.97 21.29 -4.21
C LYS A 54 -11.23 20.14 -4.87
N ASN A 55 -11.05 19.04 -4.16
CA ASN A 55 -10.46 17.83 -4.73
C ASN A 55 -11.53 16.98 -5.45
N ASN A 56 -11.58 17.11 -6.77
CA ASN A 56 -12.48 16.34 -7.63
C ASN A 56 -12.00 14.89 -7.83
N LEU A 57 -10.76 14.55 -7.45
CA LEU A 57 -10.17 13.21 -7.56
C LEU A 57 -10.10 12.49 -6.20
N ARG A 58 -10.92 12.92 -5.24
CA ARG A 58 -10.92 12.37 -3.87
C ARG A 58 -11.20 10.87 -3.84
N ASP A 59 -12.14 10.43 -4.66
CA ASP A 59 -12.55 9.02 -4.72
C ASP A 59 -11.46 8.15 -5.35
N GLU A 60 -10.82 8.64 -6.41
CA GLU A 60 -9.71 7.99 -7.10
C GLU A 60 -8.47 7.90 -6.19
N LEU A 61 -8.15 8.97 -5.47
CA LEU A 61 -7.06 8.95 -4.49
C LEU A 61 -7.35 8.00 -3.34
N GLY A 62 -8.59 7.97 -2.86
CA GLY A 62 -9.02 7.04 -1.81
C GLY A 62 -8.98 5.59 -2.28
N HIS A 63 -9.39 5.32 -3.53
CA HIS A 63 -9.24 4.02 -4.16
C HIS A 63 -7.77 3.62 -4.26
N ALA A 64 -6.92 4.47 -4.82
CA ALA A 64 -5.48 4.23 -4.93
C ALA A 64 -4.83 3.98 -3.57
N TYR A 65 -5.18 4.76 -2.55
CA TYR A 65 -4.72 4.55 -1.18
C TYR A 65 -5.02 3.14 -0.69
N THR A 66 -6.24 2.65 -0.91
CA THR A 66 -6.66 1.32 -0.48
C THR A 66 -5.97 0.21 -1.27
N VAL A 67 -5.84 0.36 -2.60
CA VAL A 67 -5.10 -0.58 -3.45
C VAL A 67 -3.64 -0.72 -2.98
N TYR A 68 -2.94 0.39 -2.79
CA TYR A 68 -1.56 0.37 -2.28
C TYR A 68 -1.47 -0.23 -0.88
N THR A 69 -2.45 0.05 0.00
CA THR A 69 -2.54 -0.58 1.33
C THR A 69 -2.58 -2.10 1.21
N ILE A 70 -3.46 -2.63 0.37
CA ILE A 70 -3.61 -4.08 0.16
C ILE A 70 -2.30 -4.68 -0.36
N ILE A 71 -1.70 -4.06 -1.38
CA ILE A 71 -0.44 -4.55 -1.96
C ILE A 71 0.67 -4.60 -0.90
N GLN A 72 0.81 -3.56 -0.09
CA GLN A 72 1.87 -3.51 0.93
C GLN A 72 1.61 -4.45 2.11
N LEU A 73 0.35 -4.67 2.49
CA LEU A 73 -0.01 -5.68 3.49
C LEU A 73 0.36 -7.09 2.99
N ILE A 74 0.06 -7.42 1.74
CA ILE A 74 0.44 -8.71 1.14
C ILE A 74 1.97 -8.85 1.14
N ARG A 75 2.72 -7.82 0.74
CA ARG A 75 4.19 -7.83 0.74
C ARG A 75 4.76 -8.01 2.14
N LEU A 76 4.22 -7.28 3.12
CA LEU A 76 4.66 -7.37 4.52
C LEU A 76 4.41 -8.77 5.09
N CYS A 77 3.22 -9.31 4.90
CA CYS A 77 2.87 -10.64 5.40
C CYS A 77 3.61 -11.76 4.66
N GLY A 78 4.02 -11.55 3.41
CA GLY A 78 4.84 -12.52 2.67
C GLY A 78 6.23 -12.76 3.26
N GLN A 79 6.65 -11.95 4.24
CA GLN A 79 7.94 -12.05 4.93
C GLN A 79 7.81 -12.53 6.37
N LEU A 80 6.63 -13.03 6.71
CA LEU A 80 6.37 -13.58 8.03
C LEU A 80 7.29 -14.74 8.33
N THR A 81 7.90 -14.65 9.52
CA THR A 81 8.62 -15.71 10.18
C THR A 81 8.12 -15.81 11.63
N LYS A 82 8.42 -16.92 12.32
CA LYS A 82 8.11 -17.05 13.75
C LYS A 82 8.78 -15.95 14.61
N TYR A 83 9.90 -15.40 14.15
CA TYR A 83 10.68 -14.40 14.89
C TYR A 83 10.17 -12.95 14.73
N ASN A 84 9.39 -12.66 13.68
CA ASN A 84 8.90 -11.32 13.42
C ASN A 84 7.36 -11.20 13.50
N TYR A 85 6.67 -12.29 13.82
CA TYR A 85 5.21 -12.34 13.84
C TYR A 85 4.60 -11.28 14.76
N GLU A 86 5.02 -11.22 16.01
CA GLU A 86 4.47 -10.28 17.00
C GLU A 86 4.68 -8.81 16.56
N ARG A 87 5.84 -8.52 16.00
CA ARG A 87 6.13 -7.19 15.50
C ARG A 87 5.23 -6.81 14.32
N ILE A 88 5.03 -7.72 13.37
CA ILE A 88 4.14 -7.50 12.23
C ILE A 88 2.69 -7.41 12.69
N TYR A 89 2.28 -8.23 13.62
CA TYR A 89 0.95 -8.21 14.21
C TYR A 89 0.66 -6.84 14.84
N SER A 90 1.49 -6.39 15.77
CA SER A 90 1.33 -5.10 16.45
C SER A 90 1.37 -3.93 15.46
N PHE A 91 2.22 -4.01 14.43
CA PHE A 91 2.25 -2.98 13.40
C PHE A 91 0.94 -2.93 12.62
N ILE A 92 0.42 -4.07 12.17
CA ILE A 92 -0.84 -4.13 11.41
C ILE A 92 -2.02 -3.67 12.27
N GLU A 93 -2.07 -4.07 13.53
CA GLU A 93 -3.11 -3.65 14.48
C GLU A 93 -3.19 -2.12 14.59
N ASN A 94 -2.07 -1.47 14.88
CA ASN A 94 -2.00 -0.02 14.95
C ASN A 94 -2.26 0.65 13.60
N PHE A 95 -1.82 0.02 12.51
CA PHE A 95 -1.95 0.56 11.16
C PHE A 95 -3.41 0.61 10.70
N ILE A 96 -4.18 -0.47 10.88
CA ILE A 96 -5.58 -0.53 10.44
C ILE A 96 -6.50 0.35 11.29
N ASP A 97 -6.10 0.71 12.50
CA ASP A 97 -6.84 1.65 13.34
C ASP A 97 -6.67 3.12 12.92
N ASN A 98 -5.72 3.40 12.04
CA ASN A 98 -5.50 4.74 11.53
C ASN A 98 -6.74 5.27 10.80
N SER A 99 -7.12 6.51 11.10
CA SER A 99 -8.28 7.17 10.51
C SER A 99 -8.23 7.25 8.97
N ALA A 100 -7.03 7.47 8.41
CA ALA A 100 -6.84 7.52 6.96
C ALA A 100 -7.14 6.18 6.29
N VAL A 101 -6.78 5.05 6.91
CA VAL A 101 -7.12 3.71 6.39
C VAL A 101 -8.64 3.56 6.37
N LYS A 102 -9.30 3.83 7.49
CA LYS A 102 -10.77 3.70 7.62
C LYS A 102 -11.52 4.59 6.63
N THR A 103 -11.08 5.84 6.49
CA THR A 103 -11.71 6.81 5.59
C THR A 103 -11.57 6.40 4.12
N ASN A 104 -10.42 5.89 3.72
CA ASN A 104 -10.18 5.57 2.31
C ASN A 104 -10.76 4.20 1.88
N LEU A 105 -11.00 3.28 2.81
CA LEU A 105 -11.63 1.99 2.51
C LEU A 105 -13.00 2.11 1.82
N LYS A 106 -13.76 3.17 2.09
CA LYS A 106 -15.09 3.39 1.48
C LYS A 106 -15.03 3.65 -0.04
N PHE A 107 -13.91 4.14 -0.54
CA PHE A 107 -13.70 4.43 -1.96
C PHE A 107 -13.17 3.23 -2.75
N TYR A 108 -12.91 2.11 -2.10
CA TYR A 108 -12.35 0.95 -2.77
C TYR A 108 -13.36 0.28 -3.70
N GLN A 109 -13.01 0.23 -4.97
CA GLN A 109 -13.78 -0.44 -6.02
C GLN A 109 -12.93 -1.56 -6.62
N PRO A 110 -13.10 -2.83 -6.19
CA PRO A 110 -12.26 -3.93 -6.64
C PRO A 110 -12.48 -4.24 -8.12
N ALA A 111 -11.41 -4.21 -8.90
CA ALA A 111 -11.38 -4.66 -10.27
C ALA A 111 -11.29 -6.19 -10.35
N LYS A 112 -11.34 -6.73 -11.59
CA LYS A 112 -11.15 -8.18 -11.81
C LYS A 112 -9.75 -8.60 -11.34
N GLY A 113 -9.69 -9.53 -10.39
CA GLY A 113 -8.43 -10.01 -9.80
C GLY A 113 -8.03 -9.35 -8.48
N ASP A 114 -8.70 -8.27 -8.10
CA ASP A 114 -8.47 -7.61 -6.81
C ASP A 114 -9.07 -8.39 -5.64
N SER A 115 -8.49 -8.20 -4.46
CA SER A 115 -9.01 -8.83 -3.25
C SER A 115 -10.22 -8.10 -2.72
N LYS A 116 -11.36 -8.77 -2.69
CA LYS A 116 -12.57 -8.29 -1.97
C LYS A 116 -12.54 -8.61 -0.48
N ILE A 117 -11.73 -9.59 -0.07
CA ILE A 117 -11.69 -10.11 1.30
C ILE A 117 -10.85 -9.21 2.22
N ILE A 118 -9.68 -8.75 1.76
CA ILE A 118 -8.76 -7.94 2.58
C ILE A 118 -9.43 -6.69 3.15
N PRO A 119 -10.15 -5.86 2.37
CA PRO A 119 -10.85 -4.70 2.91
C PRO A 119 -11.90 -5.05 3.98
N ILE A 120 -12.58 -6.19 3.83
CA ILE A 120 -13.55 -6.67 4.82
C ILE A 120 -12.85 -7.05 6.12
N LEU A 121 -11.72 -7.78 6.04
CA LEU A 121 -10.94 -8.17 7.21
C LEU A 121 -10.37 -6.94 7.94
N ILE A 122 -9.93 -5.91 7.20
CA ILE A 122 -9.51 -4.63 7.77
C ILE A 122 -10.68 -3.95 8.49
N LYS A 123 -11.84 -3.86 7.85
CA LYS A 123 -13.03 -3.22 8.42
C LYS A 123 -13.51 -3.92 9.70
N LEU A 124 -13.46 -5.24 9.73
CA LEU A 124 -13.85 -6.07 10.87
C LEU A 124 -12.74 -6.24 11.92
N LYS A 125 -11.55 -5.68 11.69
CA LYS A 125 -10.36 -5.78 12.55
C LYS A 125 -9.95 -7.24 12.85
N LEU A 126 -10.15 -8.14 11.92
CA LEU A 126 -9.80 -9.55 12.04
C LEU A 126 -8.32 -9.77 11.70
N ILE A 127 -7.42 -9.26 12.54
CA ILE A 127 -5.97 -9.14 12.26
C ILE A 127 -5.32 -10.49 11.95
N LYS A 128 -5.60 -11.52 12.75
CA LYS A 128 -5.02 -12.86 12.53
C LYS A 128 -5.41 -13.44 11.17
N PHE A 129 -6.68 -13.31 10.80
CA PHE A 129 -7.18 -13.72 9.47
C PHE A 129 -6.61 -12.87 8.35
N LEU A 130 -6.47 -11.57 8.58
CA LEU A 130 -5.85 -10.65 7.63
C LEU A 130 -4.40 -11.05 7.32
N ILE A 131 -3.60 -11.30 8.37
CA ILE A 131 -2.22 -11.75 8.24
C ILE A 131 -2.15 -13.08 7.50
N TYR A 132 -2.95 -14.07 7.92
CA TYR A 132 -2.99 -15.38 7.27
C TYR A 132 -3.34 -15.26 5.79
N PHE A 133 -4.39 -14.51 5.45
CA PHE A 133 -4.85 -14.36 4.07
C PHE A 133 -3.85 -13.58 3.20
N CYS A 134 -3.24 -12.53 3.74
CA CYS A 134 -2.19 -11.78 3.03
C CYS A 134 -0.94 -12.65 2.78
N ASN A 135 -0.53 -13.46 3.77
CA ASN A 135 0.58 -14.39 3.61
C ASN A 135 0.28 -15.45 2.53
N TYR A 136 -0.92 -16.05 2.57
CA TYR A 136 -1.37 -16.98 1.54
C TYR A 136 -1.32 -16.35 0.13
N LYS A 137 -1.82 -15.12 -0.03
CA LYS A 137 -1.75 -14.39 -1.31
C LYS A 137 -0.32 -14.11 -1.77
N ALA A 138 0.59 -13.81 -0.85
CA ALA A 138 2.00 -13.62 -1.15
C ALA A 138 2.61 -14.92 -1.69
N THR A 139 2.41 -16.05 -1.00
CA THR A 139 2.91 -17.36 -1.39
C THR A 139 2.40 -17.78 -2.77
N GLN A 140 1.13 -17.55 -3.07
CA GLN A 140 0.55 -17.84 -4.39
C GLN A 140 1.23 -17.06 -5.54
N ARG A 141 1.71 -15.85 -5.27
CA ARG A 141 2.42 -15.03 -6.27
C ARG A 141 3.85 -15.51 -6.52
N TYR A 142 4.51 -16.04 -5.49
CA TYR A 142 5.89 -16.56 -5.62
C TYR A 142 5.93 -17.93 -6.28
N ASN A 143 4.91 -18.77 -6.08
CA ASN A 143 4.84 -20.12 -6.66
C ASN A 143 4.39 -20.15 -8.13
N LYS A 144 4.00 -19.00 -8.70
CA LYS A 144 3.62 -18.89 -10.13
C LYS A 144 4.77 -18.44 -11.04
N LYS A 145 5.98 -18.32 -10.51
CA LYS A 145 7.21 -18.11 -11.27
C LYS A 145 8.00 -19.39 -11.37
#